data_e882b99e5f08e0dfb341121c6f144270
#
_entry.id   e882b99e5f08e0dfb341121c6f144270
#
_cell.length_a   1.000
_cell.length_b   1.000
_cell.length_c   1.000
_cell.angle_alpha   90.00
_cell.angle_beta   90.00
_cell.angle_gamma   90.00
#
_symmetry.space_group_name_H-M   'P 1'
#
loop_
_entity.id
_entity.type
_entity.pdbx_description
1 polymer ?
#
loop_
_entity_poly.entity_id
_entity_poly.type
_entity_poly.pdbx_seq_one_letter_code
_entity_poly.pdbx_strand_id
1 'polypeptide(L)'
;ENLLWLPQRSGVARVGVLDFQLAQLGQPGYDLVSLCQDARRDVSPEVEAAMIRRFVAARGLDPSGFAAGYAALGAQRALRILGVFTRLCLVAGKPGYVALIPRVWAQLQQNLSHPALADLSLLCADLLPDPTASRLERIRSQCAKAAP
;
A
#
# COMPACT_ATOMS: atom_id res chain seq x y z
N GLU A 1 -7.59 4.83 9.64
CA GLU A 1 -8.98 4.71 10.14
C GLU A 1 -9.08 3.72 11.31
N ASN A 2 -8.20 2.71 11.37
CA ASN A 2 -8.22 1.70 12.44
C ASN A 2 -7.22 2.01 13.57
N LEU A 3 -6.75 3.24 13.65
CA LEU A 3 -5.90 3.74 14.72
C LEU A 3 -6.54 4.96 15.36
N LEU A 4 -6.53 4.99 16.71
CA LEU A 4 -7.00 6.11 17.52
C LEU A 4 -5.81 6.77 18.19
N TRP A 5 -5.81 8.10 18.20
CA TRP A 5 -4.86 8.87 19.00
C TRP A 5 -5.46 9.19 20.36
N LEU A 6 -4.80 8.76 21.42
CA LEU A 6 -5.22 8.88 22.83
C LEU A 6 -4.22 9.79 23.57
N PRO A 7 -4.37 11.12 23.49
CA PRO A 7 -3.36 12.08 23.96
C PRO A 7 -3.12 12.02 25.47
N GLN A 8 -4.10 11.59 26.25
CA GLN A 8 -4.01 11.46 27.71
C GLN A 8 -3.17 10.27 28.18
N ARG A 9 -2.77 9.36 27.27
CA ARG A 9 -1.90 8.22 27.60
C ARG A 9 -0.45 8.54 27.29
N SER A 10 0.49 7.72 27.78
CA SER A 10 1.93 7.88 27.55
C SER A 10 2.51 6.81 26.63
N GLY A 11 3.64 7.11 25.99
CA GLY A 11 4.36 6.18 25.15
C GLY A 11 3.51 5.56 24.04
N VAL A 12 3.71 4.27 23.77
CA VAL A 12 2.96 3.52 22.74
C VAL A 12 1.47 3.36 23.06
N ALA A 13 1.08 3.47 24.33
CA ALA A 13 -0.33 3.40 24.72
C ALA A 13 -1.17 4.58 24.19
N ARG A 14 -0.53 5.61 23.61
CA ARG A 14 -1.22 6.69 22.89
C ARG A 14 -1.92 6.22 21.61
N VAL A 15 -1.54 5.06 21.10
CA VAL A 15 -2.15 4.51 19.88
C VAL A 15 -3.09 3.37 20.26
N GLY A 16 -4.37 3.60 20.09
CA GLY A 16 -5.39 2.55 20.17
C GLY A 16 -5.54 1.86 18.81
N VAL A 17 -5.64 0.54 18.82
CA VAL A 17 -5.86 -0.27 17.61
C VAL A 17 -7.31 -0.74 17.58
N LEU A 18 -7.98 -0.54 16.46
CA LEU A 18 -9.32 -1.01 16.14
C LEU A 18 -9.28 -2.04 15.02
N ASP A 19 -10.39 -2.77 14.84
CA ASP A 19 -10.59 -3.67 13.69
C ASP A 19 -9.50 -4.77 13.60
N PHE A 20 -9.17 -5.35 14.76
CA PHE A 20 -8.13 -6.39 14.87
C PHE A 20 -8.69 -7.82 14.80
N GLN A 21 -9.99 -7.99 14.62
CA GLN A 21 -10.57 -9.29 14.31
C GLN A 21 -10.01 -9.83 12.99
N LEU A 22 -9.88 -11.12 12.90
CA LEU A 22 -9.18 -11.82 11.80
C LEU A 22 -7.65 -11.60 11.77
N ALA A 23 -7.07 -11.16 12.89
CA ALA A 23 -5.62 -11.10 13.02
C ALA A 23 -5.01 -12.50 12.77
N GLN A 24 -3.97 -12.53 11.96
CA GLN A 24 -3.28 -13.77 11.57
C GLN A 24 -1.79 -13.62 11.75
N LEU A 25 -1.12 -14.75 12.03
CA LEU A 25 0.33 -14.79 11.95
C LEU A 25 0.77 -14.68 10.49
N GLY A 26 1.65 -13.75 10.21
CA GLY A 26 2.11 -13.45 8.86
C GLY A 26 3.51 -12.88 8.83
N GLN A 27 3.90 -12.43 7.65
CA GLN A 27 5.20 -11.78 7.43
C GLN A 27 5.29 -10.49 8.27
N PRO A 28 6.35 -10.32 9.10
CA PRO A 28 6.47 -9.20 10.04
C PRO A 28 6.35 -7.80 9.41
N GLY A 29 6.74 -7.64 8.14
CA GLY A 29 6.68 -6.36 7.42
C GLY A 29 5.30 -5.95 6.95
N TYR A 30 4.27 -6.82 7.00
CA TYR A 30 2.98 -6.55 6.36
C TYR A 30 2.26 -5.33 6.94
N ASP A 31 2.18 -5.22 8.25
CA ASP A 31 1.51 -4.09 8.91
C ASP A 31 2.31 -2.79 8.75
N LEU A 32 3.65 -2.90 8.78
CA LEU A 32 4.51 -1.75 8.58
C LEU A 32 4.37 -1.17 7.18
N VAL A 33 4.41 -2.00 6.13
CA VAL A 33 4.20 -1.55 4.75
C VAL A 33 2.78 -1.00 4.56
N SER A 34 1.80 -1.56 5.28
CA SER A 34 0.41 -1.08 5.23
C SER A 34 0.25 0.32 5.77
N LEU A 35 1.03 0.68 6.80
CA LEU A 35 1.04 2.01 7.40
C LEU A 35 1.86 3.01 6.57
N CYS A 36 3.05 2.60 6.12
CA CYS A 36 3.97 3.48 5.40
C CYS A 36 3.53 3.73 3.95
N GLN A 37 2.86 2.77 3.33
CA GLN A 37 2.38 2.87 1.94
C GLN A 37 0.84 2.90 1.91
N ASP A 38 0.23 3.77 2.71
CA ASP A 38 -1.22 3.98 2.71
C ASP A 38 -1.65 4.65 1.40
N ALA A 39 -2.66 4.09 0.75
CA ALA A 39 -3.21 4.63 -0.49
C ALA A 39 -3.89 6.00 -0.33
N ARG A 40 -4.26 6.41 0.89
CA ARG A 40 -5.01 7.64 1.19
C ARG A 40 -4.18 8.73 1.85
N ARG A 41 -2.97 8.41 2.32
CA ARG A 41 -2.12 9.33 3.09
C ARG A 41 -0.71 9.33 2.53
N ASP A 42 -0.09 10.49 2.56
CA ASP A 42 1.31 10.62 2.20
C ASP A 42 2.17 10.35 3.44
N VAL A 43 3.11 9.44 3.30
CA VAL A 43 4.19 9.20 4.25
C VAL A 43 5.48 9.53 3.53
N SER A 44 6.31 10.40 4.11
CA SER A 44 7.55 10.78 3.46
C SER A 44 8.54 9.62 3.44
N PRO A 45 9.41 9.53 2.43
CA PRO A 45 10.44 8.49 2.34
C PRO A 45 11.35 8.43 3.58
N GLU A 46 11.62 9.58 4.21
CA GLU A 46 12.45 9.67 5.42
C GLU A 46 11.74 9.01 6.61
N VAL A 47 10.43 9.23 6.74
CA VAL A 47 9.60 8.61 7.80
C VAL A 47 9.50 7.11 7.56
N GLU A 48 9.23 6.66 6.35
CA GLU A 48 9.20 5.24 5.98
C GLU A 48 10.55 4.56 6.31
N ALA A 49 11.67 5.14 5.86
CA ALA A 49 13.00 4.61 6.13
C ALA A 49 13.32 4.58 7.63
N ALA A 50 12.93 5.61 8.40
CA ALA A 50 13.12 5.64 9.85
C ALA A 50 12.29 4.54 10.55
N MET A 51 11.06 4.31 10.13
CA MET A 51 10.19 3.26 10.67
C MET A 51 10.74 1.86 10.36
N ILE A 52 11.22 1.63 9.14
CA ILE A 52 11.85 0.36 8.75
C ILE A 52 13.08 0.10 9.64
N ARG A 53 14.01 1.07 9.75
CA ARG A 53 15.21 0.91 10.60
C ARG A 53 14.84 0.59 12.04
N ARG A 54 13.89 1.34 12.61
CA ARG A 54 13.43 1.12 13.98
C ARG A 54 12.82 -0.27 14.17
N PHE A 55 12.00 -0.70 13.22
CA PHE A 55 11.34 -2.01 13.28
C PHE A 55 12.36 -3.15 13.20
N VAL A 56 13.28 -3.09 12.24
CA VAL A 56 14.35 -4.08 12.06
C VAL A 56 15.20 -4.20 13.31
N ALA A 57 15.65 -3.04 13.87
CA ALA A 57 16.46 -3.02 15.09
C ALA A 57 15.69 -3.59 16.30
N ALA A 58 14.44 -3.19 16.49
CA ALA A 58 13.62 -3.64 17.63
C ALA A 58 13.29 -5.16 17.58
N ARG A 59 13.32 -5.75 16.40
CA ARG A 59 13.00 -7.17 16.19
C ARG A 59 14.23 -8.03 15.97
N GLY A 60 15.43 -7.45 15.91
CA GLY A 60 16.67 -8.17 15.63
C GLY A 60 16.70 -8.88 14.27
N LEU A 61 16.07 -8.26 13.25
CA LEU A 61 15.96 -8.87 11.92
C LEU A 61 17.20 -8.53 11.06
N ASP A 62 17.48 -9.40 10.08
CA ASP A 62 18.46 -9.08 9.04
C ASP A 62 17.93 -7.94 8.15
N PRO A 63 18.67 -6.81 8.04
CA PRO A 63 18.19 -5.67 7.27
C PRO A 63 17.98 -5.94 5.79
N SER A 64 18.84 -6.74 5.16
CA SER A 64 18.80 -7.00 3.71
C SER A 64 17.65 -7.94 3.35
N GLY A 65 17.49 -9.04 4.10
CA GLY A 65 16.37 -9.95 3.95
C GLY A 65 15.03 -9.30 4.25
N PHE A 66 15.00 -8.41 5.28
CA PHE A 66 13.80 -7.64 5.58
C PHE A 66 13.44 -6.67 4.45
N ALA A 67 14.42 -5.97 3.86
CA ALA A 67 14.16 -5.03 2.76
C ALA A 67 13.55 -5.73 1.53
N ALA A 68 14.08 -6.90 1.16
CA ALA A 68 13.52 -7.72 0.08
C ALA A 68 12.08 -8.15 0.37
N GLY A 69 11.80 -8.65 1.58
CA GLY A 69 10.46 -9.04 2.02
C GLY A 69 9.50 -7.85 2.07
N TYR A 70 9.95 -6.69 2.54
CA TYR A 70 9.17 -5.46 2.58
C TYR A 70 8.78 -5.00 1.17
N ALA A 71 9.72 -4.98 0.23
CA ALA A 71 9.46 -4.63 -1.17
C ALA A 71 8.47 -5.61 -1.83
N ALA A 72 8.61 -6.92 -1.58
CA ALA A 72 7.68 -7.92 -2.11
C ALA A 72 6.26 -7.74 -1.57
N LEU A 73 6.12 -7.49 -0.27
CA LEU A 73 4.82 -7.20 0.35
C LEU A 73 4.21 -5.90 -0.18
N GLY A 74 5.02 -4.86 -0.35
CA GLY A 74 4.59 -3.58 -0.92
C GLY A 74 4.09 -3.73 -2.35
N ALA A 75 4.83 -4.46 -3.19
CA ALA A 75 4.42 -4.74 -4.56
C ALA A 75 3.11 -5.55 -4.61
N GLN A 76 3.01 -6.63 -3.83
CA GLN A 76 1.80 -7.45 -3.73
C GLN A 76 0.58 -6.63 -3.30
N ARG A 77 0.74 -5.79 -2.27
CA ARG A 77 -0.34 -4.92 -1.78
C ARG A 77 -0.75 -3.89 -2.83
N ALA A 78 0.21 -3.23 -3.47
CA ALA A 78 -0.06 -2.23 -4.50
C ALA A 78 -0.83 -2.84 -5.67
N LEU A 79 -0.41 -3.99 -6.19
CA LEU A 79 -1.12 -4.73 -7.25
C LEU A 79 -2.56 -5.07 -6.84
N ARG A 80 -2.74 -5.58 -5.63
CA ARG A 80 -4.07 -5.88 -5.09
C ARG A 80 -4.94 -4.62 -4.99
N ILE A 81 -4.40 -3.51 -4.49
CA ILE A 81 -5.14 -2.26 -4.30
C ILE A 81 -5.55 -1.66 -5.65
N LEU A 82 -4.67 -1.69 -6.66
CA LEU A 82 -4.99 -1.24 -8.02
C LEU A 82 -6.19 -2.02 -8.60
N GLY A 83 -6.19 -3.35 -8.44
CA GLY A 83 -7.32 -4.19 -8.84
C GLY A 83 -8.61 -3.86 -8.07
N VAL A 84 -8.51 -3.69 -6.75
CA VAL A 84 -9.66 -3.33 -5.90
C VAL A 84 -10.23 -1.95 -6.28
N PHE A 85 -9.39 -0.93 -6.51
CA PHE A 85 -9.87 0.40 -6.87
C PHE A 85 -10.56 0.42 -8.22
N THR A 86 -10.00 -0.29 -9.19
CA THR A 86 -10.63 -0.46 -10.50
C THR A 86 -12.00 -1.16 -10.36
N ARG A 87 -12.07 -2.25 -9.59
CA ARG A 87 -13.32 -2.96 -9.35
C ARG A 87 -14.35 -2.10 -8.60
N LEU A 88 -13.93 -1.30 -7.61
CA LEU A 88 -14.82 -0.39 -6.89
C LEU A 88 -15.46 0.66 -7.82
N CYS A 89 -14.74 1.14 -8.83
CA CYS A 89 -15.30 2.00 -9.85
C CYS A 89 -16.24 1.20 -10.78
N LEU A 90 -15.73 0.17 -11.43
CA LEU A 90 -16.43 -0.51 -12.51
C LEU A 90 -17.67 -1.30 -12.06
N VAL A 91 -17.65 -1.83 -10.82
CA VAL A 91 -18.72 -2.69 -10.30
C VAL A 91 -19.55 -2.00 -9.23
N ALA A 92 -18.92 -1.26 -8.32
CA ALA A 92 -19.60 -0.66 -7.17
C ALA A 92 -19.94 0.83 -7.36
N GLY A 93 -19.69 1.41 -8.54
CA GLY A 93 -20.05 2.81 -8.83
C GLY A 93 -19.32 3.84 -7.97
N LYS A 94 -18.08 3.57 -7.54
CA LYS A 94 -17.29 4.43 -6.65
C LYS A 94 -16.10 5.08 -7.38
N PRO A 95 -16.32 6.10 -8.24
CA PRO A 95 -15.27 6.69 -9.08
C PRO A 95 -14.16 7.42 -8.29
N GLY A 96 -14.41 7.82 -7.04
CA GLY A 96 -13.42 8.50 -6.21
C GLY A 96 -12.13 7.70 -5.98
N TYR A 97 -12.20 6.37 -6.02
CA TYR A 97 -11.02 5.52 -5.86
C TYR A 97 -10.03 5.60 -7.04
N VAL A 98 -10.50 5.99 -8.23
CA VAL A 98 -9.63 6.17 -9.41
C VAL A 98 -8.58 7.25 -9.18
N ALA A 99 -8.90 8.29 -8.41
CA ALA A 99 -7.96 9.36 -8.08
C ALA A 99 -6.78 8.90 -7.20
N LEU A 100 -6.88 7.75 -6.54
CA LEU A 100 -5.83 7.19 -5.69
C LEU A 100 -4.86 6.26 -6.46
N ILE A 101 -5.22 5.87 -7.69
CA ILE A 101 -4.40 4.96 -8.51
C ILE A 101 -2.98 5.49 -8.74
N PRO A 102 -2.74 6.79 -9.07
CA PRO A 102 -1.39 7.28 -9.31
C PRO A 102 -0.44 7.12 -8.11
N ARG A 103 -0.95 7.34 -6.89
CA ARG A 103 -0.15 7.14 -5.66
C ARG A 103 0.22 5.67 -5.47
N VAL A 104 -0.74 4.77 -5.60
CA VAL A 104 -0.50 3.34 -5.45
C VAL A 104 0.43 2.82 -6.56
N TRP A 105 0.32 3.39 -7.76
CA TRP A 105 1.24 3.09 -8.86
C TRP A 105 2.67 3.52 -8.53
N ALA A 106 2.87 4.71 -7.99
CA ALA A 106 4.18 5.18 -7.56
C ALA A 106 4.80 4.27 -6.47
N GLN A 107 3.99 3.84 -5.49
CA GLN A 107 4.40 2.87 -4.48
C GLN A 107 4.77 1.52 -5.10
N LEU A 108 4.02 1.04 -6.10
CA LEU A 108 4.36 -0.17 -6.85
C LEU A 108 5.73 -0.03 -7.53
N GLN A 109 5.96 1.06 -8.27
CA GLN A 109 7.21 1.29 -8.97
C GLN A 109 8.40 1.38 -8.00
N GLN A 110 8.22 2.04 -6.85
CA GLN A 110 9.23 2.08 -5.79
C GLN A 110 9.59 0.69 -5.29
N ASN A 111 8.61 -0.16 -5.02
CA ASN A 111 8.86 -1.53 -4.56
C ASN A 111 9.52 -2.39 -5.66
N LEU A 112 9.05 -2.26 -6.90
CA LEU A 112 9.61 -3.00 -8.05
C LEU A 112 11.04 -2.59 -8.40
N SER A 113 11.52 -1.44 -7.92
CA SER A 113 12.93 -1.04 -8.08
C SER A 113 13.91 -1.87 -7.23
N HIS A 114 13.41 -2.66 -6.27
CA HIS A 114 14.26 -3.52 -5.46
C HIS A 114 14.84 -4.68 -6.31
N PRO A 115 16.17 -4.94 -6.26
CA PRO A 115 16.82 -5.95 -7.12
C PRO A 115 16.18 -7.35 -7.04
N ALA A 116 15.70 -7.76 -5.86
CA ALA A 116 15.05 -9.05 -5.68
C ALA A 116 13.71 -9.19 -6.45
N LEU A 117 13.18 -8.11 -7.00
CA LEU A 117 11.92 -8.10 -7.77
C LEU A 117 12.13 -7.81 -9.27
N ALA A 118 13.35 -7.96 -9.79
CA ALA A 118 13.68 -7.64 -11.17
C ALA A 118 12.77 -8.35 -12.18
N ASP A 119 12.55 -9.66 -12.03
CA ASP A 119 11.68 -10.44 -12.92
C ASP A 119 10.21 -9.98 -12.84
N LEU A 120 9.73 -9.70 -11.63
CA LEU A 120 8.38 -9.17 -11.41
C LEU A 120 8.25 -7.77 -12.03
N SER A 121 9.28 -6.95 -11.94
CA SER A 121 9.33 -5.61 -12.55
C SER A 121 9.17 -5.69 -14.07
N LEU A 122 9.91 -6.59 -14.73
CA LEU A 122 9.79 -6.82 -16.18
C LEU A 122 8.39 -7.30 -16.56
N LEU A 123 7.83 -8.24 -15.82
CA LEU A 123 6.49 -8.75 -16.06
C LEU A 123 5.42 -7.64 -15.88
N CYS A 124 5.55 -6.82 -14.84
CA CYS A 124 4.63 -5.69 -14.62
C CYS A 124 4.74 -4.63 -15.73
N ALA A 125 5.95 -4.36 -16.21
CA ALA A 125 6.17 -3.40 -17.31
C ALA A 125 5.52 -3.87 -18.62
N ASP A 126 5.50 -5.17 -18.88
CA ASP A 126 4.84 -5.77 -20.05
C ASP A 126 3.31 -5.77 -19.94
N LEU A 127 2.79 -6.13 -18.77
CA LEU A 127 1.36 -6.39 -18.58
C LEU A 127 0.54 -5.19 -18.13
N LEU A 128 1.14 -4.25 -17.39
CA LEU A 128 0.42 -3.15 -16.74
C LEU A 128 0.70 -1.82 -17.43
N PRO A 129 -0.31 -1.18 -18.00
CA PRO A 129 -0.13 0.12 -18.61
C PRO A 129 -0.04 1.23 -17.56
N ASP A 130 0.82 2.23 -17.80
CA ASP A 130 0.91 3.43 -16.95
C ASP A 130 -0.45 4.11 -16.77
N PRO A 131 -0.76 4.59 -15.55
CA PRO A 131 -2.03 5.26 -15.25
C PRO A 131 -2.02 6.71 -15.75
N THR A 132 -1.93 6.90 -17.08
CA THR A 132 -2.02 8.22 -17.69
C THR A 132 -3.38 8.87 -17.45
N ALA A 133 -3.45 10.20 -17.53
CA ALA A 133 -4.71 10.93 -17.35
C ALA A 133 -5.83 10.40 -18.24
N SER A 134 -5.52 10.09 -19.51
CA SER A 134 -6.50 9.54 -20.46
C SER A 134 -7.00 8.14 -20.06
N ARG A 135 -6.10 7.29 -19.54
CA ARG A 135 -6.49 5.95 -19.05
C ARG A 135 -7.35 6.04 -17.79
N LEU A 136 -7.00 6.93 -16.86
CA LEU A 136 -7.79 7.14 -15.65
C LEU A 136 -9.19 7.67 -15.98
N GLU A 137 -9.29 8.60 -16.94
CA GLU A 137 -10.58 9.11 -17.39
C GLU A 137 -11.41 8.01 -18.08
N ARG A 138 -10.78 7.17 -18.89
CA ARG A 138 -11.47 6.01 -19.50
C ARG A 138 -12.01 5.06 -18.44
N ILE A 139 -11.27 4.80 -17.33
CA ILE A 139 -11.78 4.00 -16.22
C ILE A 139 -12.98 4.69 -15.56
N ARG A 140 -12.90 6.00 -15.31
CA ARG A 140 -14.02 6.77 -14.72
C ARG A 140 -15.28 6.75 -15.58
N SER A 141 -15.13 6.93 -16.89
CA SER A 141 -16.27 6.93 -17.82
C SER A 141 -17.00 5.58 -17.88
N GLN A 142 -16.31 4.50 -17.50
CA GLN A 142 -16.86 3.16 -17.44
C GLN A 142 -17.37 2.76 -16.05
N CYS A 143 -17.26 3.64 -15.04
CA CYS A 143 -17.77 3.35 -13.71
C CYS A 143 -19.26 2.99 -13.75
N ALA A 144 -19.65 1.95 -13.04
CA ALA A 144 -21.05 1.61 -12.88
C ALA A 144 -21.82 2.83 -12.33
N LYS A 145 -23.01 3.06 -12.85
CA LYS A 145 -23.92 4.01 -12.23
C LYS A 145 -24.29 3.46 -10.87
N ALA A 146 -24.19 4.28 -9.82
CA ALA A 146 -24.65 3.87 -8.50
C ALA A 146 -26.10 3.39 -8.63
N ALA A 147 -26.41 2.22 -8.10
CA ALA A 147 -27.79 1.78 -7.99
C ALA A 147 -28.57 2.82 -7.16
N PRO A 148 -29.79 3.19 -7.54
CA PRO A 148 -30.62 4.17 -6.84
C PRO A 148 -30.89 3.76 -5.40
#